data_8e51bfe7240b9274a8d1a797f344c811
#
_entry.id   8e51bfe7240b9274a8d1a797f344c811
#
_cell.length_a   1.000
_cell.length_b   1.000
_cell.length_c   1.000
_cell.angle_alpha   90.00
_cell.angle_beta   90.00
_cell.angle_gamma   90.00
#
_symmetry.space_group_name_H-M   'P 1'
#
loop_
_entity.id
_entity.type
_entity.pdbx_description
1 polymer ?
#
loop_
_entity_poly.entity_id
_entity_poly.type
_entity_poly.pdbx_seq_one_letter_code
_entity_poly.pdbx_strand_id
1 'polypeptide(L)'
;SDSFARIADRVGMLVVDELTDKWSDNDYWGGRQPFTHIWHKLITEWIKRDRNRPSIILWSLGNELQIREGWAGFEGANDWGITTYNIFNQLVKRWDHTRLTTVAMFPARAGAITRHDKEFNDYLVPPELACATEVASFNYQSDKYDAYLKYRPDLILFQSEAETSNLLQPYYNMDRKRTVGMAYWGSAEYWG
;
A
#
# COMPACT_ATOMS: atom_id res chain seq x y z
N SER A 1 -3.40 1.49 16.98
CA SER A 1 -4.05 2.03 18.21
C SER A 1 -3.33 3.29 18.68
N ASP A 2 -4.01 4.16 19.44
CA ASP A 2 -3.41 5.38 19.99
C ASP A 2 -2.17 5.09 20.88
N SER A 3 -2.21 4.01 21.64
CA SER A 3 -1.06 3.58 22.47
C SER A 3 0.15 3.21 21.63
N PHE A 4 -0.04 2.50 20.51
CA PHE A 4 1.04 2.16 19.60
C PHE A 4 1.68 3.43 19.01
N ALA A 5 0.86 4.34 18.50
CA ALA A 5 1.36 5.58 17.89
C ALA A 5 2.15 6.44 18.89
N ARG A 6 1.68 6.55 20.16
CA ARG A 6 2.43 7.26 21.23
C ARG A 6 3.77 6.61 21.55
N ILE A 7 3.84 5.28 21.55
CA ILE A 7 5.10 4.57 21.78
C ILE A 7 6.04 4.81 20.60
N ALA A 8 5.55 4.67 19.37
CA ALA A 8 6.33 4.93 18.18
C ALA A 8 6.92 6.35 18.17
N ASP A 9 6.12 7.36 18.51
CA ASP A 9 6.58 8.75 18.66
C ASP A 9 7.73 8.87 19.67
N ARG A 10 7.60 8.19 20.82
CA ARG A 10 8.60 8.26 21.88
C ARG A 10 9.92 7.60 21.54
N VAL A 11 9.89 6.49 20.80
CA VAL A 11 11.10 5.72 20.48
C VAL A 11 11.69 6.12 19.12
N GLY A 12 11.06 7.04 18.39
CA GLY A 12 11.51 7.48 17.08
C GLY A 12 11.29 6.44 15.98
N MET A 13 10.31 5.56 16.13
CA MET A 13 9.94 4.56 15.11
C MET A 13 9.22 5.24 13.96
N LEU A 14 9.60 4.94 12.72
CA LEU A 14 8.88 5.37 11.54
C LEU A 14 7.74 4.39 11.25
N VAL A 15 6.56 4.93 10.96
CA VAL A 15 5.33 4.16 10.78
C VAL A 15 4.71 4.48 9.44
N VAL A 16 4.44 3.46 8.65
CA VAL A 16 3.46 3.51 7.57
C VAL A 16 2.13 3.09 8.18
N ASP A 17 1.19 4.02 8.25
CA ASP A 17 -0.10 3.77 8.88
C ASP A 17 -1.11 3.33 7.81
N GLU A 18 -1.66 2.13 7.97
CA GLU A 18 -2.59 1.52 7.03
C GLU A 18 -3.97 1.38 7.65
N LEU A 19 -4.98 1.88 6.94
CA LEU A 19 -6.36 1.89 7.42
C LEU A 19 -7.08 0.58 7.20
N THR A 20 -6.96 0.05 5.98
CA THR A 20 -7.79 -1.07 5.52
C THR A 20 -7.00 -2.00 4.63
N ASP A 21 -7.35 -3.28 4.70
CA ASP A 21 -6.78 -4.31 3.82
C ASP A 21 -7.38 -4.21 2.41
N LYS A 22 -8.69 -4.40 2.27
CA LYS A 22 -9.39 -4.41 0.98
C LYS A 22 -10.43 -3.29 0.88
N TRP A 23 -10.82 -2.96 -0.36
CA TRP A 23 -11.85 -1.96 -0.64
C TRP A 23 -13.22 -2.57 -0.95
N SER A 24 -13.34 -3.89 -0.93
CA SER A 24 -14.59 -4.58 -1.21
C SER A 24 -15.36 -4.90 0.06
N ASP A 25 -16.68 -5.04 -0.08
CA ASP A 25 -17.58 -5.43 1.02
C ASP A 25 -17.52 -6.93 1.34
N ASN A 26 -16.94 -7.72 0.46
CA ASN A 26 -16.65 -9.14 0.66
C ASN A 26 -15.39 -9.35 1.51
N ASP A 27 -15.09 -8.36 2.33
CA ASP A 27 -13.91 -8.36 3.14
C ASP A 27 -13.91 -9.53 4.12
N TYR A 28 -12.87 -10.23 4.02
CA TYR A 28 -12.38 -11.34 4.77
C TYR A 28 -12.33 -11.13 6.29
N TRP A 29 -12.24 -9.90 6.75
CA TRP A 29 -12.03 -9.55 8.15
C TRP A 29 -13.28 -9.02 8.88
N GLY A 30 -14.42 -9.10 8.26
CA GLY A 30 -15.71 -9.00 8.93
C GLY A 30 -15.98 -7.72 9.68
N GLY A 31 -15.87 -6.59 9.01
CA GLY A 31 -16.41 -5.35 9.53
C GLY A 31 -17.93 -5.45 9.77
N ARG A 32 -18.46 -4.74 10.77
CA ARG A 32 -19.89 -4.71 11.06
C ARG A 32 -20.72 -4.02 9.98
N GLN A 33 -20.07 -3.25 9.11
CA GLN A 33 -20.70 -2.51 8.01
C GLN A 33 -19.85 -2.63 6.75
N PRO A 34 -20.45 -2.69 5.57
CA PRO A 34 -19.75 -2.67 4.31
C PRO A 34 -18.80 -1.47 4.19
N PHE A 35 -17.58 -1.70 3.71
CA PHE A 35 -16.59 -0.65 3.53
C PHE A 35 -17.09 0.45 2.58
N THR A 36 -17.79 0.06 1.51
CA THR A 36 -18.39 0.99 0.54
C THR A 36 -19.38 1.98 1.17
N HIS A 37 -19.96 1.64 2.32
CA HIS A 37 -20.89 2.52 3.04
C HIS A 37 -20.19 3.48 4.00
N ILE A 38 -19.01 3.14 4.50
CA ILE A 38 -18.39 3.86 5.63
C ILE A 38 -17.02 4.46 5.35
N TRP A 39 -16.41 4.19 4.18
CA TRP A 39 -15.04 4.59 3.84
C TRP A 39 -14.75 6.08 4.09
N HIS A 40 -15.68 6.95 3.74
CA HIS A 40 -15.50 8.40 3.88
C HIS A 40 -15.37 8.81 5.34
N LYS A 41 -16.13 8.18 6.22
CA LYS A 41 -16.05 8.40 7.67
C LYS A 41 -14.77 7.78 8.23
N LEU A 42 -14.49 6.54 7.86
CA LEU A 42 -13.30 5.82 8.32
C LEU A 42 -12.02 6.58 8.00
N ILE A 43 -11.82 6.96 6.74
CA ILE A 43 -10.63 7.72 6.31
C ILE A 43 -10.56 9.05 7.07
N THR A 44 -11.65 9.77 7.17
CA THR A 44 -11.69 11.07 7.85
C THR A 44 -11.28 10.95 9.32
N GLU A 45 -11.86 10.01 10.05
CA GLU A 45 -11.59 9.85 11.49
C GLU A 45 -10.17 9.31 11.74
N TRP A 46 -9.70 8.40 10.89
CA TRP A 46 -8.33 7.88 10.93
C TRP A 46 -7.31 9.01 10.77
N ILE A 47 -7.40 9.80 9.70
CA ILE A 47 -6.45 10.89 9.45
C ILE A 47 -6.51 11.94 10.58
N LYS A 48 -7.69 12.33 11.01
CA LYS A 48 -7.85 13.31 12.12
C LYS A 48 -7.22 12.82 13.42
N ARG A 49 -7.33 11.52 13.72
CA ARG A 49 -6.73 10.92 14.91
C ARG A 49 -5.21 10.97 14.86
N ASP A 50 -4.62 10.65 13.71
CA ASP A 50 -3.20 10.31 13.64
C ASP A 50 -2.31 11.35 12.93
N ARG A 51 -2.88 12.33 12.21
CA ARG A 51 -2.11 13.33 11.45
C ARG A 51 -1.10 14.15 12.25
N ASN A 52 -1.28 14.26 13.57
CA ASN A 52 -0.37 14.99 14.44
C ASN A 52 0.71 14.07 15.09
N ARG A 53 0.83 12.83 14.62
CA ARG A 53 1.84 11.86 15.09
C ARG A 53 3.12 12.01 14.27
N PRO A 54 4.25 12.43 14.85
CA PRO A 54 5.50 12.59 14.11
C PRO A 54 6.09 11.28 13.61
N SER A 55 5.75 10.14 14.24
CA SER A 55 6.16 8.82 13.79
C SER A 55 5.56 8.41 12.44
N ILE A 56 4.37 8.89 12.12
CA ILE A 56 3.69 8.51 10.87
C ILE A 56 4.29 9.28 9.71
N ILE A 57 4.84 8.56 8.74
CA ILE A 57 5.55 9.13 7.59
C ILE A 57 4.80 8.94 6.28
N LEU A 58 3.89 7.98 6.20
CA LEU A 58 3.18 7.59 4.99
C LEU A 58 1.80 7.03 5.34
N TRP A 59 0.80 7.32 4.52
CA TRP A 59 -0.55 6.77 4.63
C TRP A 59 -0.77 5.66 3.62
N SER A 60 -1.05 4.44 4.05
CA SER A 60 -1.42 3.33 3.17
C SER A 60 -2.93 3.18 3.11
N LEU A 61 -3.48 3.21 1.89
CA LEU A 61 -4.92 3.24 1.64
C LEU A 61 -5.50 1.86 1.33
N GLY A 62 -4.69 0.83 1.25
CA GLY A 62 -5.15 -0.53 1.00
C GLY A 62 -4.00 -1.50 0.75
N ASN A 63 -4.33 -2.80 0.82
CA ASN A 63 -3.37 -3.89 0.70
C ASN A 63 -3.84 -4.96 -0.27
N GLU A 64 -2.96 -5.35 -1.18
CA GLU A 64 -3.13 -6.52 -2.07
C GLU A 64 -4.50 -6.59 -2.76
N LEU A 65 -4.95 -5.46 -3.26
CA LEU A 65 -6.27 -5.32 -3.90
C LEU A 65 -6.42 -6.21 -5.13
N GLN A 66 -5.30 -6.66 -5.73
CA GLN A 66 -5.23 -7.45 -6.94
C GLN A 66 -5.52 -8.93 -6.74
N ILE A 67 -5.45 -9.43 -5.53
CA ILE A 67 -5.52 -10.88 -5.24
C ILE A 67 -6.91 -11.45 -5.44
N ARG A 68 -7.93 -10.62 -5.35
CA ARG A 68 -9.32 -11.04 -5.51
C ARG A 68 -10.09 -10.09 -6.42
N GLU A 69 -11.27 -10.47 -6.82
CA GLU A 69 -12.22 -9.67 -7.62
C GLU A 69 -12.62 -8.33 -6.94
N GLY A 70 -11.76 -7.80 -6.13
CA GLY A 70 -12.00 -6.74 -5.18
C GLY A 70 -11.46 -5.36 -5.54
N TRP A 71 -11.27 -5.08 -6.81
CA TRP A 71 -11.09 -3.71 -7.28
C TRP A 71 -12.35 -2.85 -7.13
N ALA A 72 -13.41 -3.44 -6.61
CA ALA A 72 -14.71 -2.84 -6.44
C ALA A 72 -14.71 -1.81 -5.32
N GLY A 73 -14.07 -0.69 -5.50
CA GLY A 73 -14.30 0.45 -4.61
C GLY A 73 -15.59 1.15 -4.95
N PHE A 74 -15.83 1.41 -6.22
CA PHE A 74 -17.03 2.10 -6.71
C PHE A 74 -17.61 1.36 -7.91
N GLU A 75 -18.93 1.19 -7.89
CA GLU A 75 -19.66 0.58 -8.99
C GLU A 75 -19.39 1.33 -10.30
N GLY A 76 -19.03 0.59 -11.34
CA GLY A 76 -18.68 1.15 -12.65
C GLY A 76 -17.24 1.63 -12.81
N ALA A 77 -16.44 1.66 -11.76
CA ALA A 77 -15.01 1.93 -11.86
C ALA A 77 -14.27 0.66 -12.33
N ASN A 78 -13.80 0.66 -13.57
CA ASN A 78 -13.04 -0.44 -14.15
C ASN A 78 -11.69 0.06 -14.67
N ASP A 79 -10.91 0.63 -13.76
CA ASP A 79 -9.63 1.27 -14.05
C ASP A 79 -8.52 0.83 -13.07
N TRP A 80 -8.55 -0.41 -12.66
CA TRP A 80 -7.55 -1.00 -11.77
C TRP A 80 -7.43 -0.31 -10.40
N GLY A 81 -8.51 0.30 -9.92
CA GLY A 81 -8.58 0.99 -8.64
C GLY A 81 -8.08 2.44 -8.66
N ILE A 82 -7.69 2.97 -9.79
CA ILE A 82 -7.14 4.34 -9.91
C ILE A 82 -8.16 5.39 -9.45
N THR A 83 -9.41 5.30 -9.92
CA THR A 83 -10.46 6.23 -9.50
C THR A 83 -10.69 6.16 -8.00
N THR A 84 -10.80 4.96 -7.44
CA THR A 84 -10.98 4.76 -5.99
C THR A 84 -9.82 5.34 -5.20
N TYR A 85 -8.59 5.02 -5.59
CA TYR A 85 -7.40 5.59 -4.97
C TYR A 85 -7.41 7.13 -5.00
N ASN A 86 -7.71 7.72 -6.15
CA ASN A 86 -7.72 9.18 -6.29
C ASN A 86 -8.75 9.84 -5.37
N ILE A 87 -9.94 9.25 -5.22
CA ILE A 87 -10.98 9.75 -4.31
C ILE A 87 -10.49 9.66 -2.85
N PHE A 88 -9.90 8.53 -2.47
CA PHE A 88 -9.38 8.36 -1.10
C PHE A 88 -8.20 9.30 -0.84
N ASN A 89 -7.27 9.43 -1.78
CA ASN A 89 -6.15 10.35 -1.69
C ASN A 89 -6.62 11.80 -1.52
N GLN A 90 -7.59 12.24 -2.32
CA GLN A 90 -8.18 13.58 -2.17
C GLN A 90 -8.80 13.80 -0.78
N LEU A 91 -9.46 12.79 -0.24
CA LEU A 91 -10.01 12.87 1.11
C LEU A 91 -8.91 12.95 2.19
N VAL A 92 -7.85 12.16 2.05
CA VAL A 92 -6.66 12.26 2.93
C VAL A 92 -6.07 13.67 2.87
N LYS A 93 -5.80 14.18 1.65
CA LYS A 93 -5.19 15.51 1.44
C LYS A 93 -6.03 16.66 1.99
N ARG A 94 -7.33 16.49 2.11
CA ARG A 94 -8.21 17.48 2.78
C ARG A 94 -7.84 17.67 4.26
N TRP A 95 -7.32 16.63 4.92
CA TRP A 95 -7.03 16.62 6.34
C TRP A 95 -5.53 16.60 6.68
N ASP A 96 -4.72 16.03 5.78
CA ASP A 96 -3.26 16.02 5.86
C ASP A 96 -2.64 16.11 4.46
N HIS A 97 -2.16 17.29 4.10
CA HIS A 97 -1.45 17.53 2.83
C HIS A 97 0.08 17.40 2.98
N THR A 98 0.56 17.04 4.16
CA THR A 98 2.01 17.01 4.45
C THR A 98 2.66 15.67 4.15
N ARG A 99 1.87 14.57 4.21
CA ARG A 99 2.36 13.20 3.98
C ARG A 99 1.84 12.65 2.67
N LEU A 100 2.65 11.78 2.07
CA LEU A 100 2.28 11.06 0.85
C LEU A 100 1.37 9.88 1.16
N THR A 101 0.71 9.37 0.13
CA THR A 101 -0.15 8.21 0.20
C THR A 101 0.35 7.08 -0.69
N THR A 102 -0.01 5.87 -0.35
CA THR A 102 0.32 4.65 -1.09
C THR A 102 -0.80 3.61 -1.01
N VAL A 103 -0.60 2.53 -1.75
CA VAL A 103 -1.30 1.24 -1.63
C VAL A 103 -0.25 0.14 -1.71
N ALA A 104 -0.30 -0.85 -0.84
CA ALA A 104 0.57 -2.02 -0.90
C ALA A 104 0.08 -2.99 -1.98
N MET A 105 0.86 -3.22 -3.02
CA MET A 105 0.44 -4.00 -4.19
C MET A 105 1.10 -5.38 -4.22
N PHE A 106 0.28 -6.41 -4.47
CA PHE A 106 0.71 -7.79 -4.75
C PHE A 106 -0.46 -8.60 -5.33
N PRO A 107 -0.26 -9.38 -6.39
CA PRO A 107 0.86 -9.32 -7.33
C PRO A 107 0.95 -7.95 -8.00
N ALA A 108 2.01 -7.73 -8.75
CA ALA A 108 2.27 -6.43 -9.36
C ALA A 108 1.15 -5.95 -10.30
N ARG A 109 0.38 -6.87 -10.90
CA ARG A 109 -0.65 -6.54 -11.87
C ARG A 109 -1.93 -7.36 -11.63
N ALA A 110 -3.08 -6.70 -11.65
CA ALA A 110 -4.39 -7.37 -11.62
C ALA A 110 -4.55 -8.31 -12.82
N GLY A 111 -5.11 -9.49 -12.60
CA GLY A 111 -5.21 -10.51 -13.65
C GLY A 111 -3.97 -11.41 -13.77
N ALA A 112 -2.82 -11.02 -13.21
CA ALA A 112 -1.67 -11.91 -13.03
C ALA A 112 -1.91 -12.97 -11.95
N ILE A 113 -3.17 -13.26 -11.70
CA ILE A 113 -3.68 -13.98 -10.53
C ILE A 113 -3.52 -15.48 -10.67
N THR A 114 -3.39 -15.98 -11.87
CA THR A 114 -3.10 -17.39 -12.06
C THR A 114 -1.60 -17.57 -12.00
N ARG A 115 -1.12 -18.24 -10.97
CA ARG A 115 0.29 -18.67 -10.80
C ARG A 115 0.87 -19.40 -12.02
N HIS A 116 0.09 -19.54 -13.07
CA HIS A 116 0.39 -20.24 -14.30
C HIS A 116 0.64 -19.31 -15.50
N ASP A 117 0.31 -18.02 -15.39
CA ASP A 117 0.61 -17.07 -16.44
C ASP A 117 2.01 -16.50 -16.27
N LYS A 118 3.00 -17.25 -16.74
CA LYS A 118 4.39 -16.80 -16.83
C LYS A 118 4.51 -15.50 -17.61
N GLU A 119 3.67 -15.29 -18.63
CA GLU A 119 3.67 -14.07 -19.44
C GLU A 119 3.37 -12.82 -18.61
N PHE A 120 2.46 -12.87 -17.64
CA PHE A 120 2.17 -11.73 -16.78
C PHE A 120 3.20 -11.49 -15.67
N ASN A 121 3.87 -12.52 -15.20
CA ASN A 121 4.98 -12.37 -14.26
C ASN A 121 6.25 -11.81 -14.91
N ASP A 122 6.37 -11.91 -16.23
CA ASP A 122 7.50 -11.39 -16.99
C ASP A 122 7.31 -9.93 -17.43
N TYR A 123 6.15 -9.31 -17.16
CA TYR A 123 5.97 -7.88 -17.38
C TYR A 123 6.75 -7.07 -16.36
N LEU A 124 7.92 -6.65 -16.77
CA LEU A 124 8.80 -5.76 -16.03
C LEU A 124 8.34 -4.28 -16.17
N VAL A 125 7.03 -4.08 -16.22
CA VAL A 125 6.38 -2.76 -16.29
C VAL A 125 5.59 -2.57 -15.00
N PRO A 126 5.67 -1.39 -14.37
CA PRO A 126 4.87 -1.14 -13.18
C PRO A 126 3.37 -1.20 -13.50
N PRO A 127 2.53 -1.70 -12.57
CA PRO A 127 1.10 -1.71 -12.76
C PRO A 127 0.53 -0.28 -12.82
N GLU A 128 -0.62 -0.12 -13.45
CA GLU A 128 -1.26 1.15 -13.66
C GLU A 128 -1.50 1.92 -12.34
N LEU A 129 -1.94 1.22 -11.30
CA LEU A 129 -2.16 1.82 -9.99
C LEU A 129 -0.87 2.36 -9.37
N ALA A 130 0.26 1.66 -9.54
CA ALA A 130 1.55 2.13 -9.06
C ALA A 130 1.97 3.45 -9.71
N CYS A 131 1.59 3.66 -10.96
CA CYS A 131 1.84 4.91 -11.66
C CYS A 131 0.92 6.06 -11.21
N ALA A 132 -0.18 5.75 -10.53
CA ALA A 132 -1.13 6.73 -10.00
C ALA A 132 -0.86 7.08 -8.53
N THR A 133 -0.21 6.21 -7.77
CA THR A 133 0.10 6.46 -6.35
C THR A 133 1.26 7.44 -6.19
N GLU A 134 1.27 8.18 -5.08
CA GLU A 134 2.37 9.10 -4.78
C GLU A 134 3.66 8.37 -4.40
N VAL A 135 3.53 7.21 -3.75
CA VAL A 135 4.59 6.23 -3.52
C VAL A 135 4.10 4.88 -4.01
N ALA A 136 4.84 4.25 -4.89
CA ALA A 136 4.52 2.92 -5.40
C ALA A 136 5.05 1.85 -4.44
N SER A 137 4.17 1.28 -3.64
CA SER A 137 4.52 0.26 -2.65
C SER A 137 4.17 -1.14 -3.13
N PHE A 138 5.06 -2.09 -2.85
CA PHE A 138 4.87 -3.48 -3.26
C PHE A 138 5.23 -4.44 -2.14
N ASN A 139 4.43 -5.50 -2.03
CA ASN A 139 4.73 -6.63 -1.18
C ASN A 139 5.58 -7.63 -1.95
N TYR A 140 6.77 -7.98 -1.44
CA TYR A 140 7.66 -9.04 -1.96
C TYR A 140 8.13 -8.88 -3.41
N GLN A 141 8.17 -7.66 -3.98
CA GLN A 141 8.44 -7.41 -5.40
C GLN A 141 9.71 -6.60 -5.68
N SER A 142 10.62 -6.46 -4.72
CA SER A 142 11.82 -5.62 -4.87
C SER A 142 12.75 -6.06 -6.00
N ASP A 143 12.71 -7.32 -6.42
CA ASP A 143 13.44 -7.85 -7.56
C ASP A 143 13.05 -7.23 -8.91
N LYS A 144 11.88 -6.57 -8.98
CA LYS A 144 11.35 -5.91 -10.18
C LYS A 144 11.65 -4.41 -10.26
N TYR A 145 12.17 -3.82 -9.19
CA TYR A 145 12.31 -2.37 -9.08
C TYR A 145 13.21 -1.76 -10.15
N ASP A 146 14.34 -2.40 -10.48
CA ASP A 146 15.24 -1.91 -11.54
C ASP A 146 14.53 -1.85 -12.91
N ALA A 147 13.68 -2.83 -13.19
CA ALA A 147 12.90 -2.86 -14.42
C ALA A 147 11.82 -1.79 -14.41
N TYR A 148 11.12 -1.61 -13.29
CA TYR A 148 10.12 -0.55 -13.14
C TYR A 148 10.72 0.83 -13.33
N LEU A 149 11.92 1.08 -12.77
CA LEU A 149 12.61 2.36 -12.91
C LEU A 149 13.14 2.61 -14.32
N LYS A 150 13.44 1.56 -15.09
CA LYS A 150 13.75 1.73 -16.53
C LYS A 150 12.54 2.23 -17.31
N TYR A 151 11.35 1.76 -16.98
CA TYR A 151 10.11 2.17 -17.64
C TYR A 151 9.58 3.52 -17.11
N ARG A 152 9.61 3.71 -15.80
CA ARG A 152 9.13 4.90 -15.08
C ARG A 152 10.19 5.39 -14.09
N PRO A 153 11.19 6.13 -14.55
CA PRO A 153 12.32 6.58 -13.71
C PRO A 153 11.93 7.60 -12.63
N ASP A 154 10.73 8.13 -12.69
CA ASP A 154 10.14 9.06 -11.74
C ASP A 154 9.48 8.41 -10.53
N LEU A 155 9.25 7.10 -10.55
CA LEU A 155 8.61 6.40 -9.43
C LEU A 155 9.44 6.54 -8.15
N ILE A 156 8.72 6.75 -7.05
CA ILE A 156 9.22 6.57 -5.69
C ILE A 156 8.75 5.21 -5.22
N LEU A 157 9.66 4.33 -4.86
CA LEU A 157 9.39 2.94 -4.54
C LEU A 157 9.51 2.68 -3.03
N PHE A 158 8.65 1.81 -2.53
CA PHE A 158 8.70 1.30 -1.17
C PHE A 158 8.36 -0.19 -1.17
N GLN A 159 9.08 -1.02 -0.41
CA GLN A 159 8.67 -2.40 -0.19
C GLN A 159 7.89 -2.49 1.10
N SER A 160 6.57 -2.57 0.97
CA SER A 160 5.63 -2.56 2.10
C SER A 160 5.65 -3.85 2.91
N GLU A 161 5.98 -4.98 2.28
CA GLU A 161 6.22 -6.26 2.96
C GLU A 161 7.45 -6.95 2.42
N ALA A 162 8.33 -7.39 3.31
CA ALA A 162 9.53 -8.16 3.01
C ALA A 162 9.67 -9.34 3.96
N GLU A 163 9.89 -10.53 3.42
CA GLU A 163 10.23 -11.73 4.18
C GLU A 163 11.74 -11.85 4.41
N THR A 164 12.13 -12.76 5.29
CA THR A 164 13.54 -13.07 5.55
C THR A 164 14.30 -13.45 4.28
N SER A 165 13.66 -14.17 3.36
CA SER A 165 14.25 -14.60 2.09
C SER A 165 14.58 -13.46 1.13
N ASN A 166 13.85 -12.34 1.23
CA ASN A 166 14.01 -11.17 0.35
C ASN A 166 14.34 -9.88 1.10
N LEU A 167 14.78 -9.97 2.34
CA LEU A 167 15.13 -8.82 3.15
C LEU A 167 16.58 -8.37 2.94
N LEU A 168 17.54 -9.27 3.09
CA LEU A 168 18.96 -8.90 3.14
C LEU A 168 19.48 -8.43 1.79
N GLN A 169 19.31 -9.25 0.75
CA GLN A 169 19.80 -8.93 -0.59
C GLN A 169 19.13 -7.69 -1.18
N PRO A 170 17.79 -7.57 -1.16
CA PRO A 170 17.12 -6.35 -1.60
C PRO A 170 17.53 -5.11 -0.80
N TYR A 171 17.70 -5.24 0.52
CA TYR A 171 18.12 -4.11 1.35
C TYR A 171 19.49 -3.55 0.93
N TYR A 172 20.48 -4.42 0.66
CA TYR A 172 21.82 -3.96 0.27
C TYR A 172 21.90 -3.49 -1.18
N ASN A 173 21.08 -4.04 -2.06
CA ASN A 173 21.14 -3.78 -3.51
C ASN A 173 20.09 -2.76 -4.00
N MET A 174 19.17 -2.29 -3.12
CA MET A 174 18.15 -1.34 -3.54
C MET A 174 18.75 0.00 -4.03
N ASP A 175 18.15 0.56 -5.05
CA ASP A 175 18.44 1.94 -5.46
C ASP A 175 17.89 2.92 -4.41
N ARG A 176 18.77 3.40 -3.55
CA ARG A 176 18.44 4.33 -2.46
C ARG A 176 18.08 5.74 -2.91
N LYS A 177 18.16 6.04 -4.21
CA LYS A 177 17.69 7.30 -4.76
C LYS A 177 16.19 7.29 -5.01
N ARG A 178 15.64 6.13 -5.32
CA ARG A 178 14.23 5.96 -5.66
C ARG A 178 13.47 5.05 -4.71
N THR A 179 14.14 4.14 -4.01
CA THR A 179 13.53 3.28 -3.00
C THR A 179 13.70 3.91 -1.63
N VAL A 180 12.60 4.35 -1.04
CA VAL A 180 12.59 5.08 0.23
C VAL A 180 12.73 4.17 1.45
N GLY A 181 12.50 2.88 1.29
CA GLY A 181 12.66 1.91 2.38
C GLY A 181 11.98 0.59 2.13
N MET A 182 11.98 -0.24 3.18
CA MET A 182 11.23 -1.49 3.24
C MET A 182 10.75 -1.75 4.66
N ALA A 183 9.62 -2.47 4.78
CA ALA A 183 9.10 -2.96 6.04
C ALA A 183 9.20 -4.48 6.09
N TYR A 184 9.66 -5.02 7.21
CA TYR A 184 9.71 -6.46 7.43
C TYR A 184 8.34 -6.97 7.84
N TRP A 185 7.82 -7.98 7.13
CA TRP A 185 6.57 -8.63 7.45
C TRP A 185 6.78 -9.71 8.52
N GLY A 186 5.87 -9.76 9.49
CA GLY A 186 5.84 -10.83 10.48
C GLY A 186 6.76 -10.61 11.68
N SER A 187 7.37 -9.43 11.84
CA SER A 187 8.26 -9.16 13.00
C SER A 187 7.52 -9.19 14.34
N ALA A 188 6.22 -9.00 14.35
CA ALA A 188 5.38 -8.98 15.56
C ALA A 188 3.97 -9.49 15.24
N GLU A 189 3.88 -10.61 14.56
CA GLU A 189 2.60 -11.27 14.28
C GLU A 189 2.12 -12.07 15.47
N TYR A 190 0.90 -11.83 15.84
CA TYR A 190 0.16 -12.63 16.81
C TYR A 190 -1.07 -13.23 16.12
N TRP A 191 -0.92 -14.43 15.65
CA TRP A 191 -2.04 -15.28 15.24
C TRP A 191 -2.64 -15.86 16.51
N GLY A 192 -3.55 -15.13 17.12
CA GLY A 192 -4.23 -15.56 18.32
C GLY A 192 -5.66 -15.96 18.09
#